data_dad36de989945c1b8011e4e117b61ee0
#
_entry.id   dad36de989945c1b8011e4e117b61ee0
#
_cell.length_a   1.000
_cell.length_b   1.000
_cell.length_c   1.000
_cell.angle_alpha   90.00
_cell.angle_beta   90.00
_cell.angle_gamma   90.00
#
_symmetry.space_group_name_H-M   'P 1'
#
loop_
_entity.id
_entity.type
_entity.pdbx_description
1 polymer ?
#
loop_
_entity_poly.entity_id
_entity_poly.type
_entity_poly.pdbx_seq_one_letter_code
_entity_poly.pdbx_strand_id
1 'polypeptide(L)'
;MEHKVRIIEIKEVTHDVKCFRLEKPEGYEFSPGQATDVSIPQPGWEGELRPFTFTALQDAPYLEFTIKGYPDRHGVTDRLHHLKTGDELVIRDVWGAITYQGEGYFVAGGAGITPFMAILRDLHQKKKTGTNKLFFSNKTERDIIYKEELSQILGANALFTLTREKTDEFEHAKIDRTFLEKHVVDFKRHFYVCGPDPMVAELTAVLQQLGATADSVIFEK
;
A
#
# COMPACT_ATOMS: atom_id res chain seq x y z
N MET A 1 -17.99 2.71 -14.83
CA MET A 1 -19.16 3.40 -14.19
C MET A 1 -18.62 4.36 -13.14
N GLU A 2 -19.34 5.48 -12.88
CA GLU A 2 -18.93 6.43 -11.83
C GLU A 2 -19.89 6.33 -10.66
N HIS A 3 -19.34 6.34 -9.44
CA HIS A 3 -20.11 6.36 -8.20
C HIS A 3 -19.67 7.55 -7.35
N LYS A 4 -20.61 8.40 -6.97
CA LYS A 4 -20.39 9.46 -6.00
C LYS A 4 -20.58 8.86 -4.60
N VAL A 5 -19.56 8.98 -3.76
CA VAL A 5 -19.52 8.39 -2.42
C VAL A 5 -19.13 9.45 -1.39
N ARG A 6 -19.72 9.38 -0.20
CA ARG A 6 -19.45 10.33 0.89
C ARG A 6 -18.34 9.81 1.80
N ILE A 7 -17.49 10.71 2.27
CA ILE A 7 -16.52 10.43 3.33
C ILE A 7 -17.28 10.31 4.66
N ILE A 8 -17.23 9.14 5.28
CA ILE A 8 -17.89 8.85 6.56
C ILE A 8 -16.95 9.00 7.76
N GLU A 9 -15.65 8.82 7.54
CA GLU A 9 -14.63 8.97 8.58
C GLU A 9 -13.28 9.32 7.96
N ILE A 10 -12.50 10.16 8.66
CA ILE A 10 -11.09 10.43 8.35
C ILE A 10 -10.28 10.22 9.63
N LYS A 11 -9.20 9.42 9.55
CA LYS A 11 -8.26 9.20 10.64
C LYS A 11 -6.84 9.54 10.21
N GLU A 12 -6.07 10.15 11.09
CA GLU A 12 -4.63 10.29 10.90
C GLU A 12 -3.97 8.92 11.17
N VAL A 13 -3.10 8.50 10.25
CA VAL A 13 -2.33 7.25 10.34
C VAL A 13 -0.88 7.57 10.68
N THR A 14 -0.30 8.55 9.97
CA THR A 14 0.99 9.16 10.29
C THR A 14 0.86 10.68 10.14
N HIS A 15 1.94 11.42 10.39
CA HIS A 15 1.95 12.90 10.27
C HIS A 15 1.61 13.39 8.85
N ASP A 16 1.71 12.57 7.82
CA ASP A 16 1.45 12.91 6.42
C ASP A 16 0.57 11.87 5.68
N VAL A 17 -0.05 10.95 6.41
CA VAL A 17 -0.94 9.90 5.85
C VAL A 17 -2.27 9.92 6.59
N LYS A 18 -3.36 9.94 5.83
CA LYS A 18 -4.73 9.83 6.33
C LYS A 18 -5.42 8.59 5.77
N CYS A 19 -6.24 7.97 6.61
CA CYS A 19 -7.17 6.92 6.22
C CYS A 19 -8.55 7.56 6.01
N PHE A 20 -9.13 7.33 4.84
CA PHE A 20 -10.46 7.79 4.44
C PHE A 20 -11.38 6.60 4.34
N ARG A 21 -12.45 6.59 5.13
CA ARG A 21 -13.55 5.64 4.97
C ARG A 21 -14.70 6.30 4.26
N LEU A 22 -15.25 5.57 3.30
CA LEU A 22 -16.29 6.07 2.39
C LEU A 22 -17.50 5.15 2.43
N GLU A 23 -18.66 5.71 2.10
CA GLU A 23 -19.84 4.90 1.79
C GLU A 23 -19.50 3.89 0.70
N LYS A 24 -19.95 2.65 0.88
CA LYS A 24 -19.77 1.59 -0.12
C LYS A 24 -21.03 1.48 -0.95
N PRO A 25 -20.97 1.71 -2.28
CA PRO A 25 -22.14 1.52 -3.14
C PRO A 25 -22.61 0.07 -3.11
N GLU A 26 -23.92 -0.13 -3.24
CA GLU A 26 -24.49 -1.47 -3.35
C GLU A 26 -23.90 -2.21 -4.55
N GLY A 27 -23.50 -3.46 -4.36
CA GLY A 27 -22.90 -4.28 -5.40
C GLY A 27 -21.48 -3.88 -5.82
N TYR A 28 -20.85 -2.90 -5.15
CA TYR A 28 -19.47 -2.52 -5.44
C TYR A 28 -18.49 -3.53 -4.84
N GLU A 29 -17.88 -4.34 -5.71
CA GLU A 29 -17.00 -5.42 -5.31
C GLU A 29 -15.56 -5.16 -5.78
N PHE A 30 -14.60 -5.59 -4.97
CA PHE A 30 -13.16 -5.55 -5.29
C PHE A 30 -12.45 -6.74 -4.62
N SER A 31 -11.28 -7.09 -5.13
CA SER A 31 -10.39 -8.07 -4.49
C SER A 31 -9.22 -7.35 -3.80
N PRO A 32 -8.65 -7.93 -2.72
CA PRO A 32 -7.47 -7.38 -2.08
C PRO A 32 -6.34 -7.10 -3.07
N GLY A 33 -5.78 -5.88 -3.01
CA GLY A 33 -4.74 -5.40 -3.91
C GLY A 33 -5.23 -4.66 -5.16
N GLN A 34 -6.55 -4.58 -5.37
CA GLN A 34 -7.13 -3.77 -6.43
C GLN A 34 -7.31 -2.29 -6.03
N ALA A 35 -7.42 -1.45 -7.05
CA ALA A 35 -7.54 0.00 -6.97
C ALA A 35 -8.74 0.51 -7.76
N THR A 36 -9.06 1.78 -7.59
CA THR A 36 -9.98 2.54 -8.43
C THR A 36 -9.43 3.93 -8.67
N ASP A 37 -9.82 4.55 -9.78
CA ASP A 37 -9.54 5.97 -10.01
C ASP A 37 -10.50 6.84 -9.21
N VAL A 38 -9.93 7.78 -8.48
CA VAL A 38 -10.65 8.71 -7.61
C VAL A 38 -10.49 10.14 -8.11
N SER A 39 -11.57 10.92 -8.09
CA SER A 39 -11.55 12.37 -8.27
C SER A 39 -12.39 13.08 -7.23
N ILE A 40 -12.16 14.39 -7.10
CA ILE A 40 -12.89 15.25 -6.15
C ILE A 40 -13.94 16.02 -6.98
N PRO A 41 -15.26 15.89 -6.69
CA PRO A 41 -16.32 16.58 -7.43
C PRO A 41 -16.42 18.07 -7.05
N GLN A 42 -15.32 18.80 -7.26
CA GLN A 42 -15.20 20.23 -6.99
C GLN A 42 -14.60 20.94 -8.21
N PRO A 43 -15.00 22.21 -8.51
CA PRO A 43 -14.48 22.95 -9.64
C PRO A 43 -12.96 22.90 -9.79
N GLY A 44 -12.49 22.42 -10.94
CA GLY A 44 -11.07 22.26 -11.26
C GLY A 44 -10.42 20.95 -10.79
N TRP A 45 -11.17 20.05 -10.14
CA TRP A 45 -10.63 18.77 -9.64
C TRP A 45 -11.35 17.54 -10.21
N GLU A 46 -12.47 17.73 -10.93
CA GLU A 46 -13.29 16.62 -11.43
C GLU A 46 -12.54 15.72 -12.42
N GLY A 47 -11.66 16.32 -13.22
CA GLY A 47 -10.85 15.62 -14.24
C GLY A 47 -9.51 15.10 -13.71
N GLU A 48 -9.14 15.46 -12.48
CA GLU A 48 -7.86 15.08 -11.88
C GLU A 48 -7.97 13.71 -11.22
N LEU A 49 -7.77 12.65 -12.01
CA LEU A 49 -7.85 11.27 -11.55
C LEU A 49 -6.57 10.82 -10.87
N ARG A 50 -6.71 10.11 -9.75
CA ARG A 50 -5.59 9.41 -9.11
C ARG A 50 -6.04 8.02 -8.66
N PRO A 51 -5.23 7.00 -8.94
CA PRO A 51 -5.48 5.65 -8.45
C PRO A 51 -5.23 5.55 -6.95
N PHE A 52 -6.16 4.89 -6.25
CA PHE A 52 -5.95 4.50 -4.85
C PHE A 52 -6.39 3.05 -4.66
N THR A 53 -5.53 2.30 -3.98
CA THR A 53 -5.77 0.91 -3.63
C THR A 53 -6.69 0.83 -2.43
N PHE A 54 -7.64 -0.10 -2.46
CA PHE A 54 -8.48 -0.40 -1.30
C PHE A 54 -7.65 -1.01 -0.18
N THR A 55 -7.77 -0.45 1.01
CA THR A 55 -7.09 -0.96 2.21
C THR A 55 -8.03 -1.73 3.13
N ALA A 56 -9.36 -1.55 3.01
CA ALA A 56 -10.35 -2.40 3.71
C ALA A 56 -10.48 -3.78 3.06
N LEU A 57 -11.09 -4.70 3.79
CA LEU A 57 -11.55 -5.97 3.25
C LEU A 57 -12.86 -5.79 2.47
N GLN A 58 -13.15 -6.71 1.53
CA GLN A 58 -14.34 -6.61 0.70
C GLN A 58 -15.65 -6.72 1.49
N ASP A 59 -15.67 -7.50 2.55
CA ASP A 59 -16.82 -7.70 3.44
C ASP A 59 -17.05 -6.52 4.41
N ALA A 60 -16.16 -5.54 4.44
CA ALA A 60 -16.39 -4.32 5.22
C ALA A 60 -17.59 -3.53 4.67
N PRO A 61 -18.39 -2.92 5.57
CA PRO A 61 -19.56 -2.11 5.17
C PRO A 61 -19.17 -0.73 4.59
N TYR A 62 -17.91 -0.48 4.36
CA TYR A 62 -17.33 0.77 3.83
C TYR A 62 -16.18 0.46 2.87
N LEU A 63 -15.84 1.44 2.03
CA LEU A 63 -14.57 1.47 1.32
C LEU A 63 -13.53 2.22 2.16
N GLU A 64 -12.26 1.86 2.01
CA GLU A 64 -11.18 2.52 2.75
C GLU A 64 -9.98 2.75 1.84
N PHE A 65 -9.46 3.99 1.87
CA PHE A 65 -8.21 4.36 1.23
C PHE A 65 -7.24 4.96 2.26
N THR A 66 -5.99 4.57 2.17
CA THR A 66 -4.90 5.16 2.96
C THR A 66 -4.04 6.01 2.05
N ILE A 67 -4.09 7.32 2.24
CA ILE A 67 -3.56 8.29 1.28
C ILE A 67 -2.48 9.15 1.93
N LYS A 68 -1.28 9.14 1.33
CA LYS A 68 -0.20 10.05 1.68
C LYS A 68 -0.40 11.40 1.01
N GLY A 69 -0.36 12.46 1.82
CA GLY A 69 -0.39 13.84 1.36
C GLY A 69 0.99 14.32 0.89
N TYR A 70 1.00 15.17 -0.12
CA TYR A 70 2.20 15.83 -0.64
C TYR A 70 1.92 17.33 -0.78
N PRO A 71 1.95 18.10 0.33
CA PRO A 71 1.57 19.51 0.34
C PRO A 71 2.39 20.36 -0.63
N ASP A 72 3.68 20.07 -0.76
CA ASP A 72 4.58 20.81 -1.67
C ASP A 72 4.22 20.65 -3.17
N ARG A 73 3.41 19.65 -3.52
CA ARG A 73 3.00 19.40 -4.91
C ARG A 73 1.70 20.07 -5.29
N HIS A 74 0.91 20.57 -4.33
CA HIS A 74 -0.41 21.19 -4.54
C HIS A 74 -1.34 20.39 -5.46
N GLY A 75 -1.23 19.04 -5.44
CA GLY A 75 -1.97 18.12 -6.30
C GLY A 75 -3.18 17.52 -5.60
N VAL A 76 -3.77 16.49 -6.25
CA VAL A 76 -4.99 15.80 -5.75
C VAL A 76 -4.82 15.27 -4.33
N THR A 77 -3.67 14.68 -3.99
CA THR A 77 -3.43 14.12 -2.67
C THR A 77 -3.35 15.19 -1.58
N ASP A 78 -2.80 16.37 -1.88
CA ASP A 78 -2.85 17.53 -0.99
C ASP A 78 -4.29 18.02 -0.83
N ARG A 79 -5.05 18.15 -1.94
CA ARG A 79 -6.46 18.57 -1.88
C ARG A 79 -7.32 17.60 -1.07
N LEU A 80 -7.12 16.26 -1.23
CA LEU A 80 -7.80 15.24 -0.44
C LEU A 80 -7.56 15.41 1.07
N HIS A 81 -6.35 15.78 1.47
CA HIS A 81 -6.02 16.02 2.88
C HIS A 81 -6.74 17.23 3.52
N HIS A 82 -7.32 18.13 2.70
CA HIS A 82 -8.14 19.26 3.16
C HIS A 82 -9.64 18.95 3.23
N LEU A 83 -10.08 17.76 2.75
CA LEU A 83 -11.47 17.34 2.84
C LEU A 83 -11.86 16.96 4.26
N LYS A 84 -13.17 16.96 4.51
CA LYS A 84 -13.78 16.65 5.80
C LYS A 84 -14.78 15.51 5.67
N THR A 85 -15.13 14.90 6.78
CA THR A 85 -16.29 14.01 6.87
C THR A 85 -17.53 14.73 6.35
N GLY A 86 -18.28 14.05 5.47
CA GLY A 86 -19.44 14.59 4.75
C GLY A 86 -19.12 15.10 3.34
N ASP A 87 -17.86 15.38 3.01
CA ASP A 87 -17.45 15.69 1.63
C ASP A 87 -17.59 14.45 0.74
N GLU A 88 -17.64 14.66 -0.57
CA GLU A 88 -17.85 13.61 -1.55
C GLU A 88 -16.62 13.37 -2.42
N LEU A 89 -16.46 12.12 -2.85
CA LEU A 89 -15.51 11.68 -3.86
C LEU A 89 -16.26 10.97 -4.99
N VAL A 90 -15.65 10.90 -6.17
CA VAL A 90 -16.11 10.07 -7.28
C VAL A 90 -15.12 8.94 -7.46
N ILE A 91 -15.60 7.71 -7.35
CA ILE A 91 -14.85 6.48 -7.61
C ILE A 91 -15.36 5.84 -8.91
N ARG A 92 -14.53 4.99 -9.52
CA ARG A 92 -14.80 4.37 -10.82
C ARG A 92 -14.73 2.86 -10.77
N ASP A 93 -14.73 2.22 -11.93
CA ASP A 93 -14.56 0.77 -12.03
C ASP A 93 -13.25 0.33 -11.37
N VAL A 94 -13.30 -0.86 -10.79
CA VAL A 94 -12.16 -1.46 -10.07
C VAL A 94 -11.15 -1.99 -11.07
N TRP A 95 -9.88 -1.77 -10.81
CA TRP A 95 -8.77 -2.31 -11.57
C TRP A 95 -7.55 -2.57 -10.68
N GLY A 96 -6.47 -3.10 -11.21
CA GLY A 96 -5.22 -3.30 -10.50
C GLY A 96 -4.59 -4.66 -10.76
N ALA A 97 -3.27 -4.70 -10.63
CA ALA A 97 -2.45 -5.85 -11.00
C ALA A 97 -1.87 -6.63 -9.81
N ILE A 98 -1.90 -6.05 -8.59
CA ILE A 98 -1.33 -6.73 -7.43
C ILE A 98 -2.37 -7.65 -6.81
N THR A 99 -2.30 -8.93 -7.20
CA THR A 99 -3.10 -10.02 -6.63
C THR A 99 -2.20 -11.02 -5.92
N TYR A 100 -2.65 -11.53 -4.77
CA TYR A 100 -1.91 -12.57 -4.05
C TYR A 100 -1.90 -13.88 -4.85
N GLN A 101 -0.72 -14.38 -5.20
CA GLN A 101 -0.51 -15.60 -5.98
C GLN A 101 0.10 -16.74 -5.17
N GLY A 102 0.53 -16.47 -3.94
CA GLY A 102 1.15 -17.45 -3.06
C GLY A 102 2.13 -16.83 -2.08
N GLU A 103 2.63 -17.64 -1.17
CA GLU A 103 3.57 -17.17 -0.15
C GLU A 103 4.85 -16.59 -0.77
N GLY A 104 5.29 -15.47 -0.20
CA GLY A 104 6.44 -14.75 -0.73
C GLY A 104 6.89 -13.58 0.14
N TYR A 105 7.51 -12.62 -0.53
CA TYR A 105 8.08 -11.44 0.06
C TYR A 105 7.34 -10.20 -0.43
N PHE A 106 6.75 -9.45 0.49
CA PHE A 106 6.16 -8.14 0.22
C PHE A 106 7.24 -7.08 0.44
N VAL A 107 7.53 -6.28 -0.57
CA VAL A 107 8.56 -5.24 -0.51
C VAL A 107 7.91 -3.89 -0.74
N ALA A 108 7.80 -3.09 0.30
CA ALA A 108 7.10 -1.82 0.30
C ALA A 108 8.04 -0.63 0.53
N GLY A 109 7.77 0.49 -0.14
CA GLY A 109 8.40 1.78 0.12
C GLY A 109 7.37 2.88 0.42
N GLY A 110 7.34 3.38 1.66
CA GLY A 110 6.40 4.44 2.06
C GLY A 110 4.94 4.08 1.76
N ALA A 111 4.22 4.91 0.99
CA ALA A 111 2.82 4.65 0.63
C ALA A 111 2.61 3.38 -0.21
N GLY A 112 3.67 2.78 -0.77
CA GLY A 112 3.59 1.49 -1.48
C GLY A 112 3.17 0.30 -0.61
N ILE A 113 2.97 0.48 0.69
CA ILE A 113 2.37 -0.53 1.56
C ILE A 113 0.87 -0.72 1.28
N THR A 114 0.18 0.26 0.70
CA THR A 114 -1.28 0.27 0.58
C THR A 114 -1.86 -0.92 -0.19
N PRO A 115 -1.31 -1.39 -1.34
CA PRO A 115 -1.83 -2.57 -2.01
C PRO A 115 -1.72 -3.85 -1.16
N PHE A 116 -0.74 -3.89 -0.26
CA PHE A 116 -0.49 -5.06 0.58
C PHE A 116 -1.39 -5.10 1.82
N MET A 117 -1.93 -3.94 2.26
CA MET A 117 -2.76 -3.90 3.46
C MET A 117 -3.98 -4.80 3.37
N ALA A 118 -4.79 -4.68 2.31
CA ALA A 118 -5.97 -5.53 2.15
C ALA A 118 -5.59 -7.01 1.98
N ILE A 119 -4.49 -7.31 1.27
CA ILE A 119 -3.99 -8.69 1.10
C ILE A 119 -3.58 -9.28 2.46
N LEU A 120 -2.78 -8.57 3.25
CA LEU A 120 -2.28 -9.04 4.54
C LEU A 120 -3.41 -9.16 5.57
N ARG A 121 -4.37 -8.22 5.57
CA ARG A 121 -5.59 -8.28 6.39
C ARG A 121 -6.44 -9.50 6.05
N ASP A 122 -6.66 -9.79 4.76
CA ASP A 122 -7.41 -10.95 4.28
C ASP A 122 -6.73 -12.27 4.67
N LEU A 123 -5.41 -12.36 4.46
CA LEU A 123 -4.62 -13.51 4.89
C LEU A 123 -4.69 -13.74 6.41
N HIS A 124 -4.63 -12.66 7.19
CA HIS A 124 -4.73 -12.72 8.64
C HIS A 124 -6.12 -13.19 9.10
N GLN A 125 -7.19 -12.61 8.56
CA GLN A 125 -8.58 -13.00 8.85
C GLN A 125 -8.80 -14.48 8.54
N LYS A 126 -8.25 -14.97 7.43
CA LYS A 126 -8.32 -16.37 7.00
C LYS A 126 -7.34 -17.30 7.72
N LYS A 127 -6.49 -16.78 8.62
CA LYS A 127 -5.39 -17.52 9.28
C LYS A 127 -4.42 -18.17 8.28
N LYS A 128 -4.14 -17.48 7.19
CA LYS A 128 -3.29 -17.92 6.07
C LYS A 128 -2.08 -17.03 5.83
N THR A 129 -1.61 -16.32 6.85
CA THR A 129 -0.39 -15.50 6.74
C THR A 129 0.86 -16.34 6.42
N GLY A 130 0.88 -17.61 6.85
CA GLY A 130 1.93 -18.57 6.51
C GLY A 130 3.35 -18.06 6.76
N THR A 131 4.22 -18.26 5.78
CA THR A 131 5.62 -17.81 5.81
C THR A 131 5.86 -16.51 5.01
N ASN A 132 4.79 -15.75 4.71
CA ASN A 132 4.93 -14.44 4.08
C ASN A 132 5.81 -13.51 4.93
N LYS A 133 6.69 -12.76 4.28
CA LYS A 133 7.52 -11.73 4.93
C LYS A 133 7.25 -10.36 4.31
N LEU A 134 7.32 -9.34 5.14
CA LEU A 134 7.27 -7.95 4.72
C LEU A 134 8.64 -7.29 4.94
N PHE A 135 9.17 -6.65 3.90
CA PHE A 135 10.28 -5.72 3.96
C PHE A 135 9.74 -4.32 3.67
N PHE A 136 9.74 -3.45 4.67
CA PHE A 136 9.08 -2.15 4.56
C PHE A 136 10.06 -1.01 4.84
N SER A 137 10.45 -0.30 3.78
CA SER A 137 11.38 0.82 3.84
C SER A 137 10.66 2.15 4.04
N ASN A 138 11.11 2.90 5.03
CA ASN A 138 10.62 4.23 5.38
C ASN A 138 11.78 5.21 5.59
N LYS A 139 11.51 6.51 5.67
CA LYS A 139 12.56 7.50 5.95
C LYS A 139 12.93 7.51 7.44
N THR A 140 11.90 7.58 8.29
CA THR A 140 12.01 7.64 9.75
C THR A 140 10.93 6.74 10.36
N GLU A 141 10.99 6.46 11.64
CA GLU A 141 10.01 5.63 12.34
C GLU A 141 8.59 6.21 12.25
N ARG A 142 8.43 7.51 12.40
CA ARG A 142 7.12 8.18 12.30
C ARG A 142 6.46 8.10 10.92
N ASP A 143 7.20 7.66 9.89
CA ASP A 143 6.68 7.45 8.53
C ASP A 143 6.10 6.04 8.34
N ILE A 144 6.24 5.14 9.31
CA ILE A 144 5.80 3.75 9.18
C ILE A 144 4.28 3.66 9.28
N ILE A 145 3.63 3.44 8.15
CA ILE A 145 2.18 3.29 8.04
C ILE A 145 1.75 1.96 8.67
N TYR A 146 0.80 1.97 9.61
CA TYR A 146 0.24 0.77 10.28
C TYR A 146 1.28 -0.14 10.94
N LYS A 147 2.33 0.42 11.55
CA LYS A 147 3.43 -0.33 12.21
C LYS A 147 2.91 -1.43 13.13
N GLU A 148 2.04 -1.07 14.06
CA GLU A 148 1.51 -1.99 15.09
C GLU A 148 0.65 -3.09 14.45
N GLU A 149 -0.21 -2.74 13.50
CA GLU A 149 -1.07 -3.70 12.81
C GLU A 149 -0.24 -4.71 12.00
N LEU A 150 0.74 -4.24 11.24
CA LEU A 150 1.63 -5.10 10.45
C LEU A 150 2.46 -6.03 11.34
N SER A 151 2.93 -5.53 12.49
CA SER A 151 3.63 -6.33 13.49
C SER A 151 2.71 -7.39 14.12
N GLN A 152 1.44 -7.09 14.35
CA GLN A 152 0.46 -8.07 14.84
C GLN A 152 0.14 -9.15 13.80
N ILE A 153 0.02 -8.78 12.53
CA ILE A 153 -0.30 -9.71 11.43
C ILE A 153 0.87 -10.66 11.15
N LEU A 154 2.09 -10.17 11.09
CA LEU A 154 3.25 -10.90 10.59
C LEU A 154 4.28 -11.28 11.68
N GLY A 155 4.22 -10.66 12.86
CA GLY A 155 5.19 -10.90 13.93
C GLY A 155 6.62 -10.62 13.49
N ALA A 156 7.53 -11.54 13.74
CA ALA A 156 8.94 -11.44 13.34
C ALA A 156 9.17 -11.43 11.81
N ASN A 157 8.13 -11.68 11.01
CA ASN A 157 8.21 -11.62 9.57
C ASN A 157 7.95 -10.19 9.02
N ALA A 158 7.60 -9.21 9.86
CA ALA A 158 7.56 -7.81 9.50
C ALA A 158 8.91 -7.16 9.79
N LEU A 159 9.70 -6.88 8.76
CA LEU A 159 10.99 -6.21 8.86
C LEU A 159 10.86 -4.77 8.36
N PHE A 160 11.05 -3.81 9.27
CA PHE A 160 11.04 -2.38 8.95
C PHE A 160 12.48 -1.87 8.81
N THR A 161 12.73 -1.03 7.79
CA THR A 161 14.02 -0.37 7.62
C THR A 161 13.85 1.15 7.56
N LEU A 162 14.83 1.87 8.08
CA LEU A 162 14.86 3.33 8.07
C LEU A 162 16.04 3.84 7.25
N THR A 163 15.77 4.77 6.32
CA THR A 163 16.81 5.28 5.42
C THR A 163 17.44 6.60 5.88
N ARG A 164 16.80 7.32 6.82
CA ARG A 164 17.25 8.64 7.28
C ARG A 164 17.38 8.74 8.80
N GLU A 165 16.98 7.71 9.51
CA GLU A 165 17.03 7.65 10.96
C GLU A 165 17.77 6.38 11.40
N LYS A 166 18.52 6.46 12.50
CA LYS A 166 19.16 5.31 13.14
C LYS A 166 18.53 5.11 14.50
N THR A 167 18.02 3.91 14.73
CA THR A 167 17.44 3.49 16.01
C THR A 167 18.03 2.13 16.39
N ASP A 168 17.86 1.72 17.64
CA ASP A 168 18.23 0.37 18.08
C ASP A 168 17.19 -0.70 17.67
N GLU A 169 15.97 -0.27 17.31
CA GLU A 169 14.87 -1.18 16.97
C GLU A 169 14.85 -1.56 15.48
N PHE A 170 15.24 -0.64 14.58
CA PHE A 170 15.11 -0.85 13.14
C PHE A 170 16.45 -0.80 12.41
N GLU A 171 16.60 -1.66 11.42
CA GLU A 171 17.78 -1.66 10.57
C GLU A 171 17.87 -0.35 9.77
N HIS A 172 19.00 0.37 9.90
CA HIS A 172 19.28 1.54 9.08
C HIS A 172 19.85 1.10 7.74
N ALA A 173 18.95 0.82 6.79
CA ALA A 173 19.31 0.27 5.49
C ALA A 173 18.32 0.68 4.39
N LYS A 174 18.80 0.68 3.13
CA LYS A 174 17.93 0.53 1.97
C LYS A 174 17.62 -0.96 1.75
N ILE A 175 16.46 -1.23 1.14
CA ILE A 175 16.19 -2.56 0.57
C ILE A 175 16.91 -2.60 -0.78
N ASP A 176 18.12 -3.13 -0.78
CA ASP A 176 18.99 -3.28 -1.96
C ASP A 176 19.44 -4.74 -2.10
N ARG A 177 20.38 -5.01 -3.00
CA ARG A 177 20.95 -6.36 -3.18
C ARG A 177 21.46 -6.95 -1.88
N THR A 178 22.26 -6.20 -1.12
CA THR A 178 22.88 -6.67 0.13
C THR A 178 21.81 -7.04 1.17
N PHE A 179 20.78 -6.20 1.27
CA PHE A 179 19.64 -6.47 2.15
C PHE A 179 18.89 -7.74 1.71
N LEU A 180 18.61 -7.88 0.41
CA LEU A 180 17.90 -9.04 -0.12
C LEU A 180 18.69 -10.34 0.09
N GLU A 181 20.00 -10.35 -0.19
CA GLU A 181 20.87 -11.51 0.03
C GLU A 181 20.94 -11.92 1.51
N LYS A 182 20.82 -10.97 2.44
CA LYS A 182 20.80 -11.22 3.88
C LYS A 182 19.46 -11.82 4.37
N HIS A 183 18.33 -11.38 3.83
CA HIS A 183 17.01 -11.64 4.41
C HIS A 183 16.13 -12.59 3.58
N VAL A 184 16.42 -12.79 2.30
CA VAL A 184 15.72 -13.70 1.40
C VAL A 184 16.36 -15.07 1.44
N VAL A 185 15.55 -16.10 1.72
CA VAL A 185 16.03 -17.49 1.78
C VAL A 185 15.87 -18.19 0.43
N ASP A 186 14.84 -17.83 -0.32
CA ASP A 186 14.50 -18.45 -1.59
C ASP A 186 13.99 -17.41 -2.61
N PHE A 187 14.80 -17.15 -3.63
CA PHE A 187 14.49 -16.21 -4.72
C PHE A 187 13.53 -16.77 -5.77
N LYS A 188 13.07 -18.01 -5.67
CA LYS A 188 12.05 -18.59 -6.55
C LYS A 188 10.62 -18.33 -6.07
N ARG A 189 10.46 -17.79 -4.84
CA ARG A 189 9.16 -17.40 -4.29
C ARG A 189 8.64 -16.12 -4.95
N HIS A 190 7.38 -15.78 -4.69
CA HIS A 190 6.77 -14.54 -5.16
C HIS A 190 7.36 -13.32 -4.46
N PHE A 191 7.54 -12.24 -5.23
CA PHE A 191 7.92 -10.92 -4.75
C PHE A 191 6.85 -9.91 -5.17
N TYR A 192 6.19 -9.33 -4.21
CA TYR A 192 5.20 -8.26 -4.39
C TYR A 192 5.91 -6.94 -4.11
N VAL A 193 6.13 -6.11 -5.13
CA VAL A 193 6.94 -4.90 -5.00
C VAL A 193 6.09 -3.67 -5.29
N CYS A 194 6.03 -2.74 -4.33
CA CYS A 194 5.34 -1.46 -4.53
C CYS A 194 6.05 -0.33 -3.78
N GLY A 195 6.19 0.82 -4.42
CA GLY A 195 6.88 1.98 -3.86
C GLY A 195 7.22 3.00 -4.94
N PRO A 196 8.14 3.92 -4.67
CA PRO A 196 8.61 4.87 -5.67
C PRO A 196 9.19 4.18 -6.91
N ASP A 197 8.90 4.70 -8.12
CA ASP A 197 9.34 4.11 -9.40
C ASP A 197 10.84 3.73 -9.43
N PRO A 198 11.77 4.58 -8.95
CA PRO A 198 13.19 4.20 -8.93
C PRO A 198 13.48 2.97 -8.06
N MET A 199 12.77 2.82 -6.93
CA MET A 199 12.90 1.66 -6.04
C MET A 199 12.37 0.39 -6.72
N VAL A 200 11.20 0.46 -7.34
CA VAL A 200 10.59 -0.68 -8.06
C VAL A 200 11.48 -1.14 -9.19
N ALA A 201 11.99 -0.21 -10.01
CA ALA A 201 12.88 -0.51 -11.12
C ALA A 201 14.20 -1.17 -10.67
N GLU A 202 14.85 -0.61 -9.63
CA GLU A 202 16.09 -1.14 -9.06
C GLU A 202 15.88 -2.55 -8.50
N LEU A 203 14.84 -2.74 -7.67
CA LEU A 203 14.55 -4.03 -7.04
C LEU A 203 14.17 -5.10 -8.05
N THR A 204 13.38 -4.77 -9.08
CA THR A 204 13.03 -5.72 -10.14
C THR A 204 14.28 -6.23 -10.85
N ALA A 205 15.21 -5.35 -11.21
CA ALA A 205 16.46 -5.73 -11.84
C ALA A 205 17.35 -6.60 -10.93
N VAL A 206 17.45 -6.24 -9.65
CA VAL A 206 18.23 -6.99 -8.65
C VAL A 206 17.62 -8.38 -8.40
N LEU A 207 16.31 -8.48 -8.22
CA LEU A 207 15.62 -9.75 -7.99
C LEU A 207 15.82 -10.72 -9.16
N GLN A 208 15.73 -10.25 -10.41
CA GLN A 208 16.00 -11.07 -11.59
C GLN A 208 17.44 -11.59 -11.62
N GLN A 209 18.43 -10.74 -11.28
CA GLN A 209 19.83 -11.14 -11.18
C GLN A 209 20.09 -12.17 -10.06
N LEU A 210 19.28 -12.16 -9.00
CA LEU A 210 19.35 -13.09 -7.88
C LEU A 210 18.54 -14.38 -8.11
N GLY A 211 17.90 -14.51 -9.28
CA GLY A 211 17.23 -15.75 -9.72
C GLY A 211 15.71 -15.75 -9.62
N ALA A 212 15.08 -14.60 -9.31
CA ALA A 212 13.63 -14.47 -9.42
C ALA A 212 13.22 -14.51 -10.91
N THR A 213 12.13 -15.18 -11.22
CA THR A 213 11.55 -15.18 -12.57
C THR A 213 10.71 -13.93 -12.80
N ALA A 214 10.51 -13.54 -14.07
CA ALA A 214 9.67 -12.40 -14.40
C ALA A 214 8.24 -12.55 -13.85
N ASP A 215 7.69 -13.77 -13.89
CA ASP A 215 6.34 -14.08 -13.40
C ASP A 215 6.24 -14.08 -11.87
N SER A 216 7.35 -14.25 -11.16
CA SER A 216 7.37 -14.23 -9.70
C SER A 216 7.50 -12.81 -9.11
N VAL A 217 7.81 -11.79 -9.93
CA VAL A 217 7.90 -10.40 -9.49
C VAL A 217 6.64 -9.63 -9.91
N ILE A 218 5.79 -9.35 -8.94
CA ILE A 218 4.48 -8.73 -9.11
C ILE A 218 4.56 -7.28 -8.63
N PHE A 219 4.30 -6.33 -9.51
CA PHE A 219 4.30 -4.91 -9.18
C PHE A 219 3.16 -4.17 -9.88
N GLU A 220 2.81 -3.01 -9.37
CA GLU A 220 1.81 -2.13 -9.98
C GLU A 220 2.44 -1.44 -11.21
N LYS A 221 1.71 -1.52 -12.35
CA LYS A 221 2.13 -0.89 -13.61
C LYS A 221 1.47 0.45 -13.78
#